data_10ded00bfe407d4c88e387ef1f483019
#
_entry.id   10ded00bfe407d4c88e387ef1f483019
#
_cell.length_a   1.000
_cell.length_b   1.000
_cell.length_c   1.000
_cell.angle_alpha   90.00
_cell.angle_beta   90.00
_cell.angle_gamma   90.00
#
_symmetry.space_group_name_H-M   'P 1'
#
loop_
_entity.id
_entity.type
_entity.pdbx_description
1 polymer ?
#
loop_
_entity_poly.entity_id
_entity_poly.type
_entity_poly.pdbx_seq_one_letter_code
_entity_poly.pdbx_strand_id
1 'polypeptide(L)'
;MPRYDGRAELAPRDIVSRSIVAEMRRTGTRTVFLDMTALDDSFLKERFPKIHATCLAFGLNIATDLLPVSPASHYCMGGIRTDLRGRSTLPGLYAAGEVTCTGVHGANRLASNSLLEGLVFGARAGEAAAKDNSEFLVQSSKFKAEKLETRNSEPGTPISTAVRKRVKRIMWERVGIIRDRDSLARALKEFDQIAAADLGSASRSFVTLARLVAAAALWREESRGGHFRSDHPDPRDEWRLHSVQRKGGEIFAAGLVDFSTQARSPAGSRQASLAGSGPAD
;
A
#
# COMPACT_ATOMS: atom_id res chain seq x y z
N MET A 1 20.91 -15.34 -7.81
CA MET A 1 20.92 -14.40 -6.68
C MET A 1 22.31 -14.07 -6.14
N PRO A 2 23.30 -14.95 -5.99
CA PRO A 2 24.62 -14.63 -5.37
C PRO A 2 25.36 -13.44 -5.99
N ARG A 3 25.15 -13.17 -7.29
CA ARG A 3 25.73 -11.99 -7.98
C ARG A 3 25.23 -10.64 -7.41
N TYR A 4 24.04 -10.62 -6.81
CA TYR A 4 23.36 -9.39 -6.38
C TYR A 4 23.41 -9.18 -4.87
N ASP A 5 23.36 -10.28 -4.08
CA ASP A 5 23.42 -10.24 -2.63
C ASP A 5 24.01 -11.55 -2.09
N GLY A 6 24.94 -11.45 -1.13
CA GLY A 6 25.61 -12.62 -0.55
C GLY A 6 24.67 -13.57 0.20
N ARG A 7 23.47 -13.11 0.60
CA ARG A 7 22.42 -13.94 1.20
C ARG A 7 21.60 -14.71 0.15
N ALA A 8 21.86 -14.46 -1.12
CA ALA A 8 21.20 -15.08 -2.28
C ALA A 8 19.66 -14.99 -2.18
N GLU A 9 18.96 -16.12 -2.30
CA GLU A 9 17.50 -16.22 -2.26
C GLU A 9 16.91 -15.93 -0.87
N LEU A 10 17.72 -15.92 0.18
CA LEU A 10 17.33 -15.59 1.56
C LEU A 10 17.42 -14.09 1.87
N ALA A 11 17.86 -13.27 0.94
CA ALA A 11 17.83 -11.81 1.09
C ALA A 11 16.39 -11.29 1.30
N PRO A 12 16.19 -10.13 1.94
CA PRO A 12 14.89 -9.46 2.05
C PRO A 12 14.18 -9.36 0.69
N ARG A 13 12.87 -9.50 0.69
CA ARG A 13 12.08 -9.59 -0.57
C ARG A 13 12.20 -8.38 -1.48
N ASP A 14 12.42 -7.19 -0.93
CA ASP A 14 12.72 -5.98 -1.70
C ASP A 14 14.04 -6.10 -2.49
N ILE A 15 15.09 -6.65 -1.87
CA ILE A 15 16.38 -6.93 -2.52
C ILE A 15 16.22 -7.99 -3.61
N VAL A 16 15.57 -9.11 -3.30
CA VAL A 16 15.31 -10.17 -4.29
C VAL A 16 14.54 -9.62 -5.49
N SER A 17 13.51 -8.83 -5.26
CA SER A 17 12.70 -8.23 -6.34
C SER A 17 13.52 -7.28 -7.22
N ARG A 18 14.35 -6.41 -6.62
CA ARG A 18 15.26 -5.54 -7.38
C ARG A 18 16.27 -6.32 -8.20
N SER A 19 16.84 -7.39 -7.61
CA SER A 19 17.80 -8.27 -8.29
C SER A 19 17.17 -8.98 -9.49
N ILE A 20 15.94 -9.47 -9.36
CA ILE A 20 15.20 -10.08 -10.47
C ILE A 20 14.97 -9.05 -11.59
N VAL A 21 14.55 -7.82 -11.27
CA VAL A 21 14.37 -6.77 -12.29
C VAL A 21 15.68 -6.40 -12.95
N ALA A 22 16.78 -6.32 -12.20
CA ALA A 22 18.10 -6.05 -12.75
C ALA A 22 18.54 -7.17 -13.71
N GLU A 23 18.30 -8.44 -13.34
CA GLU A 23 18.62 -9.59 -14.20
C GLU A 23 17.75 -9.61 -15.47
N MET A 24 16.44 -9.37 -15.35
CA MET A 24 15.54 -9.26 -16.50
C MET A 24 15.99 -8.17 -17.48
N ARG A 25 16.43 -7.00 -16.97
CA ARG A 25 16.98 -5.92 -17.80
C ARG A 25 18.29 -6.31 -18.47
N ARG A 26 19.20 -6.97 -17.72
CA ARG A 26 20.51 -7.43 -18.24
C ARG A 26 20.37 -8.45 -19.34
N THR A 27 19.38 -9.37 -19.21
CA THR A 27 19.16 -10.46 -20.16
C THR A 27 18.17 -10.13 -21.27
N GLY A 28 17.47 -8.99 -21.18
CA GLY A 28 16.41 -8.63 -22.11
C GLY A 28 15.16 -9.52 -22.01
N THR A 29 15.00 -10.26 -20.90
CA THR A 29 13.89 -11.19 -20.70
C THR A 29 12.78 -10.57 -19.86
N ARG A 30 11.60 -11.16 -19.92
CA ARG A 30 10.43 -10.72 -19.11
C ARG A 30 10.26 -11.52 -17.82
N THR A 31 11.07 -12.55 -17.63
CA THR A 31 11.01 -13.46 -16.50
C THR A 31 12.43 -13.93 -16.14
N VAL A 32 12.60 -14.40 -14.92
CA VAL A 32 13.70 -15.28 -14.50
C VAL A 32 13.12 -16.64 -14.14
N PHE A 33 13.95 -17.58 -13.79
CA PHE A 33 13.50 -18.94 -13.48
C PHE A 33 13.81 -19.28 -12.02
N LEU A 34 12.81 -19.89 -11.38
CA LEU A 34 12.99 -20.59 -10.11
C LEU A 34 13.29 -22.04 -10.42
N ASP A 35 14.45 -22.50 -9.98
CA ASP A 35 14.91 -23.88 -10.12
C ASP A 35 14.68 -24.63 -8.81
N MET A 36 13.85 -25.65 -8.85
CA MET A 36 13.57 -26.57 -7.74
C MET A 36 13.93 -28.00 -8.10
N THR A 37 14.56 -28.24 -9.25
CA THR A 37 14.83 -29.57 -9.79
C THR A 37 15.82 -30.40 -8.96
N ALA A 38 16.57 -29.77 -8.07
CA ALA A 38 17.45 -30.44 -7.12
C ALA A 38 16.71 -31.05 -5.90
N LEU A 39 15.39 -30.76 -5.75
CA LEU A 39 14.57 -31.25 -4.66
C LEU A 39 13.76 -32.49 -5.10
N ASP A 40 13.56 -33.41 -4.16
CA ASP A 40 12.77 -34.62 -4.41
C ASP A 40 11.29 -34.28 -4.70
N ASP A 41 10.70 -34.98 -5.68
CA ASP A 41 9.32 -34.76 -6.12
C ASP A 41 8.30 -35.05 -5.00
N SER A 42 8.55 -36.09 -4.18
CA SER A 42 7.67 -36.44 -3.06
C SER A 42 7.70 -35.32 -1.99
N PHE A 43 8.88 -34.78 -1.69
CA PHE A 43 9.04 -33.62 -0.82
C PHE A 43 8.31 -32.39 -1.36
N LEU A 44 8.43 -32.09 -2.65
CA LEU A 44 7.76 -30.96 -3.28
C LEU A 44 6.23 -31.07 -3.24
N LYS A 45 5.70 -32.28 -3.48
CA LYS A 45 4.25 -32.55 -3.38
C LYS A 45 3.72 -32.40 -1.98
N GLU A 46 4.43 -32.89 -0.99
CA GLU A 46 4.03 -32.77 0.42
C GLU A 46 4.17 -31.35 0.94
N ARG A 47 5.29 -30.68 0.65
CA ARG A 47 5.62 -29.36 1.20
C ARG A 47 4.87 -28.23 0.52
N PHE A 48 4.61 -28.34 -0.78
CA PHE A 48 3.99 -27.30 -1.61
C PHE A 48 2.80 -27.83 -2.45
N PRO A 49 1.81 -28.50 -1.86
CA PRO A 49 0.76 -29.22 -2.60
C PRO A 49 -0.02 -28.33 -3.57
N LYS A 50 -0.37 -27.10 -3.14
CA LYS A 50 -1.11 -26.15 -4.00
C LYS A 50 -0.26 -25.63 -5.17
N ILE A 51 1.00 -25.30 -4.93
CA ILE A 51 1.91 -24.81 -5.97
C ILE A 51 2.15 -25.95 -6.98
N HIS A 52 2.44 -27.16 -6.50
CA HIS A 52 2.62 -28.34 -7.33
C HIS A 52 1.40 -28.57 -8.24
N ALA A 53 0.21 -28.66 -7.68
CA ALA A 53 -1.02 -28.86 -8.44
C ALA A 53 -1.30 -27.72 -9.44
N THR A 54 -1.05 -26.47 -9.03
CA THR A 54 -1.24 -25.30 -9.91
C THR A 54 -0.27 -25.35 -11.09
N CYS A 55 1.02 -25.61 -10.87
CA CYS A 55 2.01 -25.68 -11.94
C CYS A 55 1.68 -26.81 -12.93
N LEU A 56 1.28 -28.00 -12.43
CA LEU A 56 0.84 -29.10 -13.29
C LEU A 56 -0.37 -28.72 -14.16
N ALA A 57 -1.33 -27.97 -13.63
CA ALA A 57 -2.48 -27.50 -14.41
C ALA A 57 -2.08 -26.55 -15.56
N PHE A 58 -0.91 -25.93 -15.49
CA PHE A 58 -0.31 -25.13 -16.55
C PHE A 58 0.75 -25.89 -17.37
N GLY A 59 0.86 -27.20 -17.20
CA GLY A 59 1.79 -28.05 -17.94
C GLY A 59 3.25 -27.97 -17.45
N LEU A 60 3.47 -27.50 -16.21
CA LEU A 60 4.79 -27.38 -15.60
C LEU A 60 4.91 -28.35 -14.41
N ASN A 61 5.92 -29.22 -14.43
CA ASN A 61 6.26 -30.06 -13.29
C ASN A 61 7.40 -29.40 -12.50
N ILE A 62 7.13 -28.98 -11.26
CA ILE A 62 8.10 -28.25 -10.43
C ILE A 62 9.35 -29.08 -10.05
N ALA A 63 9.29 -30.40 -10.19
CA ALA A 63 10.43 -31.28 -9.93
C ALA A 63 11.37 -31.42 -11.13
N THR A 64 10.92 -31.13 -12.35
CA THR A 64 11.70 -31.31 -13.58
C THR A 64 11.84 -30.06 -14.42
N ASP A 65 10.96 -29.07 -14.24
CA ASP A 65 10.91 -27.91 -15.08
C ASP A 65 11.32 -26.62 -14.32
N LEU A 66 11.98 -25.70 -15.03
CA LEU A 66 12.28 -24.38 -14.53
C LEU A 66 11.01 -23.52 -14.53
N LEU A 67 10.64 -22.98 -13.36
CA LEU A 67 9.43 -22.18 -13.20
C LEU A 67 9.66 -20.71 -13.60
N PRO A 68 8.96 -20.17 -14.61
CA PRO A 68 9.09 -18.76 -14.95
C PRO A 68 8.47 -17.88 -13.86
N VAL A 69 9.25 -16.97 -13.31
CA VAL A 69 8.82 -16.05 -12.26
C VAL A 69 9.19 -14.60 -12.59
N SER A 70 8.38 -13.67 -12.11
CA SER A 70 8.65 -12.24 -12.14
C SER A 70 8.12 -11.59 -10.87
N PRO A 71 8.68 -10.45 -10.43
CA PRO A 71 8.13 -9.74 -9.28
C PRO A 71 6.70 -9.28 -9.54
N ALA A 72 5.88 -9.30 -8.50
CA ALA A 72 4.53 -8.78 -8.54
C ALA A 72 4.26 -7.92 -7.29
N SER A 73 3.24 -7.06 -7.36
CA SER A 73 2.75 -6.35 -6.18
C SER A 73 2.23 -7.38 -5.17
N HIS A 74 2.73 -7.32 -3.94
CA HIS A 74 2.38 -8.27 -2.89
C HIS A 74 1.55 -7.63 -1.77
N TYR A 75 1.96 -6.46 -1.29
CA TYR A 75 1.30 -5.75 -0.20
C TYR A 75 1.53 -4.24 -0.31
N CYS A 76 0.51 -3.44 -0.02
CA CYS A 76 0.59 -1.98 0.01
C CYS A 76 0.82 -1.50 1.45
N MET A 77 2.01 -0.95 1.74
CA MET A 77 2.31 -0.33 3.03
C MET A 77 1.96 1.16 2.97
N GLY A 78 0.73 1.47 3.18
CA GLY A 78 0.18 2.81 3.08
C GLY A 78 -1.31 2.73 2.83
N GLY A 79 -2.01 3.85 2.90
CA GLY A 79 -3.45 3.85 2.71
C GLY A 79 -4.13 4.95 3.51
N ILE A 80 -5.34 4.72 3.94
CA ILE A 80 -6.11 5.63 4.79
C ILE A 80 -5.41 5.75 6.14
N ARG A 81 -5.01 6.97 6.51
CA ARG A 81 -4.45 7.23 7.83
C ARG A 81 -5.50 6.98 8.92
N THR A 82 -5.17 6.13 9.88
CA THR A 82 -6.02 5.82 11.03
C THR A 82 -5.27 5.97 12.35
N ASP A 83 -6.03 6.11 13.44
CA ASP A 83 -5.54 5.93 14.80
C ASP A 83 -5.46 4.43 15.17
N LEU A 84 -5.05 4.11 16.40
CA LEU A 84 -4.98 2.74 16.91
C LEU A 84 -6.34 2.04 17.06
N ARG A 85 -7.43 2.76 16.90
CA ARG A 85 -8.80 2.25 16.92
C ARG A 85 -9.45 2.23 15.53
N GLY A 86 -8.65 2.41 14.47
CA GLY A 86 -9.14 2.38 13.10
C GLY A 86 -9.97 3.61 12.68
N ARG A 87 -10.03 4.67 13.50
CA ARG A 87 -10.71 5.92 13.12
C ARG A 87 -9.87 6.65 12.08
N SER A 88 -10.48 7.05 10.98
CA SER A 88 -9.83 7.93 10.00
C SER A 88 -9.93 9.40 10.42
N THR A 89 -9.36 10.29 9.60
CA THR A 89 -9.51 11.75 9.79
C THR A 89 -10.89 12.26 9.38
N LEU A 90 -11.74 11.43 8.77
CA LEU A 90 -13.13 11.77 8.46
C LEU A 90 -14.03 11.17 9.55
N PRO A 91 -14.82 11.99 10.26
CA PRO A 91 -15.73 11.50 11.28
C PRO A 91 -16.68 10.42 10.73
N GLY A 92 -16.85 9.34 11.47
CA GLY A 92 -17.70 8.21 11.08
C GLY A 92 -17.10 7.25 10.05
N LEU A 93 -15.89 7.52 9.54
CA LEU A 93 -15.17 6.59 8.65
C LEU A 93 -14.09 5.83 9.41
N TYR A 94 -14.21 4.51 9.41
CA TYR A 94 -13.26 3.57 9.99
C TYR A 94 -12.61 2.73 8.90
N ALA A 95 -11.37 2.30 9.14
CA ALA A 95 -10.68 1.41 8.23
C ALA A 95 -9.70 0.51 9.01
N ALA A 96 -9.48 -0.72 8.51
CA ALA A 96 -8.54 -1.68 9.09
C ALA A 96 -7.94 -2.57 7.99
N GLY A 97 -6.77 -3.17 8.25
CA GLY A 97 -6.05 -4.04 7.33
C GLY A 97 -5.30 -3.29 6.23
N GLU A 98 -5.02 -3.94 5.11
CA GLU A 98 -4.15 -3.44 4.02
C GLU A 98 -4.55 -2.07 3.45
N VAL A 99 -5.82 -1.69 3.57
CA VAL A 99 -6.32 -0.39 3.10
C VAL A 99 -5.84 0.79 3.96
N THR A 100 -5.23 0.52 5.12
CA THR A 100 -4.87 1.52 6.11
C THR A 100 -3.37 1.80 6.18
N CYS A 101 -3.05 2.98 6.68
CA CYS A 101 -1.71 3.34 7.14
C CYS A 101 -1.72 3.47 8.66
N THR A 102 -1.60 2.34 9.35
CA THR A 102 -1.48 2.27 10.82
C THR A 102 -0.07 2.62 11.31
N GLY A 103 0.94 2.54 10.42
CA GLY A 103 2.35 2.69 10.77
C GLY A 103 3.03 1.41 11.25
N VAL A 104 2.28 0.34 11.54
CA VAL A 104 2.82 -0.91 12.12
C VAL A 104 3.83 -1.62 11.22
N HIS A 105 3.76 -1.43 9.91
CA HIS A 105 4.65 -2.08 8.95
C HIS A 105 5.90 -1.26 8.61
N GLY A 106 5.94 0.02 8.98
CA GLY A 106 7.04 0.90 8.60
C GLY A 106 7.26 0.92 7.09
N ALA A 107 8.51 0.85 6.68
CA ALA A 107 8.89 0.88 5.27
C ALA A 107 8.91 -0.50 4.58
N ASN A 108 8.82 -1.59 5.35
CA ASN A 108 8.79 -2.95 4.82
C ASN A 108 8.09 -3.90 5.78
N ARG A 109 6.99 -4.49 5.36
CA ARG A 109 6.19 -5.40 6.16
C ARG A 109 6.92 -6.72 6.45
N LEU A 110 6.94 -7.15 7.70
CA LEU A 110 7.40 -8.47 8.08
C LEU A 110 6.39 -9.54 7.63
N ALA A 111 6.89 -10.72 7.32
CA ALA A 111 6.07 -11.85 6.87
C ALA A 111 4.91 -12.13 7.86
N SER A 112 3.73 -12.43 7.32
CA SER A 112 2.49 -12.74 8.02
C SER A 112 1.85 -11.62 8.86
N ASN A 113 2.54 -10.49 9.10
CA ASN A 113 2.00 -9.39 9.93
C ASN A 113 0.75 -8.72 9.33
N SER A 114 0.52 -8.83 8.02
CA SER A 114 -0.71 -8.31 7.40
C SER A 114 -1.99 -8.97 7.92
N LEU A 115 -1.94 -10.27 8.20
CA LEU A 115 -3.08 -10.99 8.76
C LEU A 115 -3.32 -10.58 10.20
N LEU A 116 -2.25 -10.42 11.00
CA LEU A 116 -2.32 -9.95 12.38
C LEU A 116 -2.83 -8.51 12.44
N GLU A 117 -2.39 -7.63 11.55
CA GLU A 117 -2.91 -6.27 11.44
C GLU A 117 -4.43 -6.28 11.19
N GLY A 118 -4.89 -7.05 10.20
CA GLY A 118 -6.31 -7.15 9.87
C GLY A 118 -7.16 -7.63 11.04
N LEU A 119 -6.70 -8.63 11.77
CA LEU A 119 -7.40 -9.18 12.95
C LEU A 119 -7.45 -8.17 14.10
N VAL A 120 -6.30 -7.63 14.51
CA VAL A 120 -6.21 -6.74 15.67
C VAL A 120 -6.91 -5.40 15.42
N PHE A 121 -6.59 -4.75 14.29
CA PHE A 121 -7.18 -3.44 14.00
C PHE A 121 -8.62 -3.55 13.50
N GLY A 122 -9.02 -4.68 12.90
CA GLY A 122 -10.42 -4.95 12.57
C GLY A 122 -11.31 -5.01 13.81
N ALA A 123 -10.89 -5.76 14.83
CA ALA A 123 -11.60 -5.82 16.12
C ALA A 123 -11.69 -4.42 16.76
N ARG A 124 -10.56 -3.70 16.85
CA ARG A 124 -10.52 -2.35 17.44
C ARG A 124 -11.39 -1.33 16.69
N ALA A 125 -11.40 -1.39 15.36
CA ALA A 125 -12.23 -0.52 14.54
C ALA A 125 -13.72 -0.81 14.74
N GLY A 126 -14.10 -2.10 14.82
CA GLY A 126 -15.47 -2.51 15.11
C GLY A 126 -15.96 -2.04 16.49
N GLU A 127 -15.14 -2.22 17.54
CA GLU A 127 -15.45 -1.73 18.89
C GLU A 127 -15.61 -0.20 18.92
N ALA A 128 -14.69 0.53 18.25
CA ALA A 128 -14.75 1.99 18.19
C ALA A 128 -16.00 2.47 17.44
N ALA A 129 -16.31 1.86 16.29
CA ALA A 129 -17.49 2.20 15.51
C ALA A 129 -18.79 1.95 16.29
N ALA A 130 -18.88 0.84 17.02
CA ALA A 130 -20.05 0.53 17.85
C ALA A 130 -20.22 1.55 18.98
N LYS A 131 -19.13 1.92 19.66
CA LYS A 131 -19.16 2.90 20.77
C LYS A 131 -19.53 4.30 20.25
N ASP A 132 -18.87 4.79 19.22
CA ASP A 132 -19.11 6.12 18.68
C ASP A 132 -20.54 6.24 18.12
N ASN A 133 -21.09 5.15 17.53
CA ASN A 133 -22.47 5.12 17.05
C ASN A 133 -23.47 5.18 18.21
N SER A 134 -23.21 4.53 19.34
CA SER A 134 -24.07 4.61 20.53
C SER A 134 -24.10 6.03 21.11
N GLU A 135 -22.96 6.73 21.17
CA GLU A 135 -22.88 8.12 21.60
C GLU A 135 -23.60 9.07 20.60
N PHE A 136 -23.49 8.83 19.30
CA PHE A 136 -24.20 9.58 18.26
C PHE A 136 -25.72 9.37 18.35
N LEU A 137 -26.20 8.15 18.55
CA LEU A 137 -27.63 7.85 18.72
C LEU A 137 -28.22 8.53 19.97
N VAL A 138 -27.48 8.59 21.07
CA VAL A 138 -27.91 9.32 22.28
C VAL A 138 -28.01 10.82 22.04
N GLN A 139 -27.09 11.40 21.26
CA GLN A 139 -27.15 12.82 20.89
C GLN A 139 -28.21 13.11 19.82
N SER A 140 -28.38 12.20 18.85
CA SER A 140 -29.35 12.37 17.75
C SER A 140 -30.81 12.12 18.19
N SER A 141 -31.04 11.46 19.30
CA SER A 141 -32.39 11.34 19.89
C SER A 141 -32.97 12.70 20.27
N LYS A 142 -32.14 13.75 20.37
CA LYS A 142 -32.58 15.16 20.55
C LYS A 142 -32.82 15.92 19.23
N PHE A 143 -32.37 15.38 18.11
CA PHE A 143 -32.67 15.91 16.77
C PHE A 143 -33.51 14.88 16.04
N LYS A 144 -34.72 15.28 15.54
CA LYS A 144 -35.49 14.44 14.62
C LYS A 144 -34.57 14.01 13.50
N ALA A 145 -34.29 12.69 13.44
CA ALA A 145 -33.50 12.12 12.34
C ALA A 145 -34.27 12.37 11.03
N GLU A 146 -33.84 13.32 10.24
CA GLU A 146 -34.06 13.23 8.79
C GLU A 146 -33.46 11.90 8.37
N LYS A 147 -34.30 11.03 7.81
CA LYS A 147 -33.84 9.76 7.22
C LYS A 147 -32.64 10.08 6.34
N LEU A 148 -31.43 9.71 6.81
CA LEU A 148 -30.32 9.47 5.91
C LEU A 148 -30.79 8.31 5.01
N GLU A 149 -31.33 8.66 3.85
CA GLU A 149 -31.46 7.69 2.79
C GLU A 149 -30.04 7.20 2.54
N THR A 150 -29.75 5.99 3.02
CA THR A 150 -28.64 5.25 2.47
C THR A 150 -28.91 5.18 0.98
N ARG A 151 -28.30 6.07 0.20
CA ARG A 151 -28.20 5.88 -1.23
C ARG A 151 -27.57 4.51 -1.38
N ASN A 152 -28.40 3.49 -1.61
CA ASN A 152 -27.97 2.27 -2.27
C ASN A 152 -27.43 2.76 -3.61
N SER A 153 -26.15 3.19 -3.62
CA SER A 153 -25.46 3.42 -4.85
C SER A 153 -25.53 2.10 -5.59
N GLU A 154 -26.23 2.09 -6.72
CA GLU A 154 -26.14 0.98 -7.65
C GLU A 154 -24.68 0.56 -7.77
N PRO A 155 -24.37 -0.75 -7.88
CA PRO A 155 -22.98 -1.21 -7.97
C PRO A 155 -22.31 -0.38 -9.06
N GLY A 156 -21.34 0.46 -8.63
CA GLY A 156 -20.74 1.47 -9.49
C GLY A 156 -20.22 0.83 -10.76
N THR A 157 -20.33 1.52 -11.88
CA THR A 157 -19.79 1.08 -13.18
C THR A 157 -18.39 0.50 -12.96
N PRO A 158 -18.11 -0.76 -13.34
CA PRO A 158 -16.83 -1.40 -13.09
C PRO A 158 -15.70 -0.62 -13.77
N ILE A 159 -14.48 -0.76 -13.24
CA ILE A 159 -13.30 -0.13 -13.83
C ILE A 159 -13.17 -0.58 -15.30
N SER A 160 -13.16 0.37 -16.22
CA SER A 160 -12.96 0.10 -17.65
C SER A 160 -11.71 -0.76 -17.87
N THR A 161 -11.85 -1.83 -18.65
CA THR A 161 -10.72 -2.72 -18.98
C THR A 161 -9.58 -1.98 -19.65
N ALA A 162 -9.86 -1.00 -20.51
CA ALA A 162 -8.84 -0.17 -21.15
C ALA A 162 -8.09 0.70 -20.13
N VAL A 163 -8.80 1.37 -19.21
CA VAL A 163 -8.21 2.17 -18.14
C VAL A 163 -7.38 1.26 -17.23
N ARG A 164 -7.90 0.11 -16.82
CA ARG A 164 -7.18 -0.84 -15.96
C ARG A 164 -5.87 -1.30 -16.60
N LYS A 165 -5.88 -1.69 -17.88
CA LYS A 165 -4.69 -2.13 -18.60
C LYS A 165 -3.66 -1.00 -18.72
N ARG A 166 -4.11 0.21 -19.06
CA ARG A 166 -3.22 1.38 -19.21
C ARG A 166 -2.58 1.77 -17.88
N VAL A 167 -3.36 1.88 -16.79
CA VAL A 167 -2.84 2.19 -15.46
C VAL A 167 -1.86 1.12 -14.97
N LYS A 168 -2.18 -0.18 -15.10
CA LYS A 168 -1.27 -1.26 -14.72
C LYS A 168 0.06 -1.20 -15.47
N ARG A 169 0.04 -0.88 -16.77
CA ARG A 169 1.25 -0.73 -17.57
C ARG A 169 2.11 0.42 -17.06
N ILE A 170 1.52 1.61 -16.86
CA ILE A 170 2.23 2.79 -16.33
C ILE A 170 2.83 2.48 -14.95
N MET A 171 2.03 1.87 -14.06
CA MET A 171 2.50 1.49 -12.73
C MET A 171 3.70 0.53 -12.81
N TRP A 172 3.67 -0.46 -13.69
CA TRP A 172 4.76 -1.40 -13.87
C TRP A 172 6.01 -0.75 -14.46
N GLU A 173 5.86 -0.01 -15.56
CA GLU A 173 6.99 0.50 -16.34
C GLU A 173 7.65 1.73 -15.71
N ARG A 174 6.88 2.57 -14.98
CA ARG A 174 7.35 3.87 -14.50
C ARG A 174 7.33 4.05 -12.99
N VAL A 175 6.43 3.38 -12.28
CA VAL A 175 6.28 3.46 -10.82
C VAL A 175 6.73 2.17 -10.14
N GLY A 176 7.13 1.18 -10.93
CA GLY A 176 7.56 -0.15 -10.48
C GLY A 176 8.81 -0.12 -9.61
N ILE A 177 9.38 -1.29 -9.38
CA ILE A 177 10.33 -1.61 -8.32
C ILE A 177 11.54 -0.67 -8.25
N ILE A 178 12.13 -0.31 -9.41
CA ILE A 178 13.25 0.63 -9.51
C ILE A 178 12.74 1.92 -10.13
N ARG A 179 12.72 2.99 -9.36
CA ARG A 179 12.15 4.30 -9.66
C ARG A 179 13.23 5.34 -9.86
N ASP A 180 12.90 6.39 -10.60
CA ASP A 180 13.66 7.63 -10.72
C ASP A 180 12.71 8.81 -10.91
N ARG A 181 13.22 10.05 -10.73
CA ARG A 181 12.44 11.29 -10.88
C ARG A 181 11.72 11.38 -12.21
N ASP A 182 12.44 11.11 -13.30
CA ASP A 182 11.90 11.32 -14.66
C ASP A 182 10.80 10.32 -14.98
N SER A 183 10.99 9.08 -14.58
CA SER A 183 10.01 8.00 -14.75
C SER A 183 8.72 8.30 -13.97
N LEU A 184 8.85 8.72 -12.71
CA LEU A 184 7.71 9.09 -11.85
C LEU A 184 6.99 10.34 -12.36
N ALA A 185 7.71 11.36 -12.81
CA ALA A 185 7.12 12.57 -13.39
C ALA A 185 6.35 12.27 -14.69
N ARG A 186 6.89 11.39 -15.56
CA ARG A 186 6.18 10.90 -16.75
C ARG A 186 4.92 10.12 -16.36
N ALA A 187 4.97 9.25 -15.35
CA ALA A 187 3.79 8.54 -14.87
C ALA A 187 2.67 9.49 -14.45
N LEU A 188 3.00 10.54 -13.69
CA LEU A 188 2.02 11.54 -13.25
C LEU A 188 1.35 12.24 -14.44
N LYS A 189 2.12 12.67 -15.44
CA LYS A 189 1.56 13.25 -16.67
C LYS A 189 0.63 12.29 -17.40
N GLU A 190 0.99 11.01 -17.50
CA GLU A 190 0.15 10.00 -18.15
C GLU A 190 -1.13 9.72 -17.34
N PHE A 191 -1.10 9.76 -16.01
CA PHE A 191 -2.30 9.65 -15.17
C PHE A 191 -3.20 10.88 -15.30
N ASP A 192 -2.64 12.09 -15.36
CA ASP A 192 -3.41 13.31 -15.59
C ASP A 192 -4.12 13.29 -16.97
N GLN A 193 -3.46 12.77 -18.02
CA GLN A 193 -4.10 12.55 -19.32
C GLN A 193 -5.26 11.54 -19.28
N ILE A 194 -5.13 10.47 -18.48
CA ILE A 194 -6.23 9.51 -18.31
C ILE A 194 -7.37 10.16 -17.53
N ALA A 195 -7.06 10.93 -16.48
CA ALA A 195 -8.04 11.60 -15.62
C ALA A 195 -8.82 12.71 -16.34
N ALA A 196 -8.27 13.30 -17.40
CA ALA A 196 -8.95 14.32 -18.22
C ALA A 196 -10.10 13.75 -19.07
N ALA A 197 -10.15 12.42 -19.28
CA ALA A 197 -11.27 11.78 -19.96
C ALA A 197 -12.49 11.67 -19.04
N ASP A 198 -13.68 11.54 -19.64
CA ASP A 198 -14.90 11.23 -18.88
C ASP A 198 -14.85 9.79 -18.37
N LEU A 199 -14.58 9.65 -17.08
CA LEU A 199 -14.41 8.38 -16.41
C LEU A 199 -15.58 8.12 -15.46
N GLY A 200 -16.13 6.91 -15.50
CA GLY A 200 -16.99 6.41 -14.43
C GLY A 200 -16.29 6.42 -13.06
N SER A 201 -17.06 6.48 -11.99
CA SER A 201 -16.55 6.69 -10.60
C SER A 201 -15.43 5.73 -10.20
N ALA A 202 -15.59 4.42 -10.48
CA ALA A 202 -14.58 3.42 -10.14
C ALA A 202 -13.27 3.60 -10.92
N SER A 203 -13.34 3.93 -12.22
CA SER A 203 -12.17 4.22 -13.04
C SER A 203 -11.43 5.47 -12.55
N ARG A 204 -12.19 6.51 -12.19
CA ARG A 204 -11.65 7.76 -11.62
C ARG A 204 -10.93 7.50 -10.30
N SER A 205 -11.53 6.74 -9.39
CA SER A 205 -10.91 6.36 -8.10
C SER A 205 -9.63 5.54 -8.32
N PHE A 206 -9.64 4.63 -9.28
CA PHE A 206 -8.46 3.80 -9.59
C PHE A 206 -7.28 4.63 -10.13
N VAL A 207 -7.55 5.57 -11.03
CA VAL A 207 -6.53 6.51 -11.55
C VAL A 207 -6.03 7.43 -10.43
N THR A 208 -6.94 7.95 -9.60
CA THR A 208 -6.59 8.78 -8.44
C THR A 208 -5.65 8.05 -7.50
N LEU A 209 -5.94 6.79 -7.15
CA LEU A 209 -5.06 5.99 -6.29
C LEU A 209 -3.67 5.80 -6.90
N ALA A 210 -3.59 5.44 -8.18
CA ALA A 210 -2.30 5.29 -8.87
C ALA A 210 -1.49 6.61 -8.86
N ARG A 211 -2.16 7.75 -9.07
CA ARG A 211 -1.56 9.08 -9.00
C ARG A 211 -1.03 9.42 -7.60
N LEU A 212 -1.79 9.11 -6.54
CA LEU A 212 -1.36 9.33 -5.16
C LEU A 212 -0.09 8.52 -4.83
N VAL A 213 -0.03 7.25 -5.26
CA VAL A 213 1.15 6.40 -5.07
C VAL A 213 2.37 6.97 -5.81
N ALA A 214 2.21 7.37 -7.08
CA ALA A 214 3.30 7.92 -7.87
C ALA A 214 3.80 9.27 -7.31
N ALA A 215 2.88 10.14 -6.86
CA ALA A 215 3.21 11.42 -6.26
C ALA A 215 3.96 11.25 -4.93
N ALA A 216 3.52 10.34 -4.06
CA ALA A 216 4.23 10.03 -2.82
C ALA A 216 5.64 9.47 -3.08
N ALA A 217 5.78 8.62 -4.11
CA ALA A 217 7.08 8.07 -4.51
C ALA A 217 8.02 9.14 -5.09
N LEU A 218 7.49 10.11 -5.84
CA LEU A 218 8.27 11.24 -6.37
C LEU A 218 8.72 12.19 -5.26
N TRP A 219 7.82 12.49 -4.32
CA TRP A 219 8.08 13.39 -3.20
C TRP A 219 9.18 12.87 -2.27
N ARG A 220 9.26 11.55 -2.06
CA ARG A 220 10.25 10.94 -1.16
C ARG A 220 11.60 10.77 -1.85
N GLU A 221 12.59 11.55 -1.45
CA GLU A 221 13.96 11.57 -2.04
C GLU A 221 14.95 10.74 -1.22
N GLU A 222 14.60 9.49 -0.96
CA GLU A 222 15.44 8.47 -0.34
C GLU A 222 15.07 7.08 -0.86
N SER A 223 15.81 6.05 -0.45
CA SER A 223 15.43 4.64 -0.59
C SER A 223 15.29 4.00 0.79
N ARG A 224 14.13 3.34 1.05
CA ARG A 224 13.86 2.70 2.35
C ARG A 224 12.85 1.57 2.18
N GLY A 225 13.24 0.33 2.57
CA GLY A 225 12.38 -0.83 2.46
C GLY A 225 11.92 -1.08 1.03
N GLY A 226 10.59 -1.18 0.82
CA GLY A 226 10.01 -1.39 -0.51
C GLY A 226 10.07 -0.17 -1.45
N HIS A 227 10.44 1.02 -0.95
CA HIS A 227 10.63 2.21 -1.77
C HIS A 227 12.09 2.34 -2.19
N PHE A 228 12.36 2.21 -3.49
CA PHE A 228 13.70 2.35 -4.05
C PHE A 228 13.73 3.39 -5.18
N ARG A 229 14.62 4.37 -5.04
CA ARG A 229 14.91 5.44 -5.98
C ARG A 229 16.35 5.30 -6.47
N SER A 230 16.58 5.04 -7.76
CA SER A 230 17.94 4.92 -8.30
C SER A 230 18.70 6.26 -8.30
N ASP A 231 17.99 7.38 -8.29
CA ASP A 231 18.55 8.73 -8.16
C ASP A 231 18.73 9.17 -6.69
N HIS A 232 18.21 8.40 -5.71
CA HIS A 232 18.38 8.57 -4.26
C HIS A 232 18.51 7.18 -3.60
N PRO A 233 19.62 6.44 -3.81
CA PRO A 233 19.72 5.03 -3.45
C PRO A 233 19.81 4.75 -1.94
N ASP A 234 20.20 5.74 -1.16
CA ASP A 234 20.48 5.59 0.25
C ASP A 234 19.32 6.05 1.13
N PRO A 235 19.12 5.43 2.31
CA PRO A 235 18.19 5.93 3.32
C PRO A 235 18.77 7.20 3.97
N ARG A 236 17.90 8.15 4.32
CA ARG A 236 18.25 9.43 4.94
C ARG A 236 17.47 9.64 6.22
N ASP A 237 18.10 10.10 7.30
CA ASP A 237 17.45 10.20 8.61
C ASP A 237 16.34 11.24 8.65
N GLU A 238 16.46 12.35 7.92
CA GLU A 238 15.42 13.38 7.79
C GLU A 238 14.13 12.86 7.12
N TRP A 239 14.21 11.72 6.43
CA TRP A 239 13.07 11.06 5.81
C TRP A 239 12.41 9.97 6.70
N ARG A 240 12.80 9.86 7.98
CA ARG A 240 12.13 8.99 8.96
C ARG A 240 10.77 9.57 9.38
N LEU A 241 9.87 9.66 8.42
CA LEU A 241 8.56 10.28 8.55
C LEU A 241 7.58 9.64 7.56
N HIS A 242 6.28 9.92 7.75
CA HIS A 242 5.24 9.55 6.80
C HIS A 242 4.97 10.68 5.80
N SER A 243 4.76 10.33 4.53
CA SER A 243 4.15 11.23 3.55
C SER A 243 2.63 11.17 3.69
N VAL A 244 1.98 12.31 3.80
CA VAL A 244 0.52 12.41 3.94
C VAL A 244 -0.03 13.29 2.83
N GLN A 245 -1.16 12.88 2.26
CA GLN A 245 -1.84 13.59 1.19
C GLN A 245 -3.29 13.86 1.58
N ARG A 246 -3.78 15.05 1.22
CA ARG A 246 -5.19 15.44 1.34
C ARG A 246 -5.71 15.93 -0.01
N LYS A 247 -7.01 15.77 -0.23
CA LYS A 247 -7.65 16.31 -1.43
C LYS A 247 -7.48 17.84 -1.47
N GLY A 248 -6.96 18.33 -2.59
CA GLY A 248 -6.73 19.78 -2.80
C GLY A 248 -5.51 20.36 -2.09
N GLY A 249 -4.70 19.53 -1.40
CA GLY A 249 -3.49 19.97 -0.70
C GLY A 249 -2.22 19.35 -1.30
N GLU A 250 -1.08 19.92 -0.89
CA GLU A 250 0.24 19.36 -1.19
C GLU A 250 0.54 18.14 -0.30
N ILE A 251 1.57 17.38 -0.68
CA ILE A 251 2.09 16.31 0.16
C ILE A 251 2.88 16.94 1.30
N PHE A 252 2.63 16.49 2.52
CA PHE A 252 3.33 16.98 3.70
C PHE A 252 3.90 15.85 4.54
N ALA A 253 4.94 16.18 5.32
CA ALA A 253 5.56 15.28 6.28
C ALA A 253 4.69 15.17 7.55
N ALA A 254 4.53 13.95 8.05
CA ALA A 254 3.97 13.69 9.38
C ALA A 254 4.94 12.81 10.17
N GLY A 255 5.09 13.10 11.46
CA GLY A 255 5.91 12.29 12.36
C GLY A 255 5.45 10.83 12.40
N LEU A 256 6.36 9.96 12.79
CA LEU A 256 6.05 8.55 13.02
C LEU A 256 4.96 8.42 14.09
N VAL A 257 4.10 7.44 13.94
CA VAL A 257 3.08 7.16 14.95
C VAL A 257 3.77 6.65 16.21
N ASP A 258 3.64 7.38 17.30
CA ASP A 258 4.10 6.93 18.61
C ASP A 258 3.04 6.07 19.29
N PHE A 259 3.20 4.77 19.22
CA PHE A 259 2.29 3.81 19.81
C PHE A 259 2.33 3.83 21.36
N SER A 260 3.40 4.36 21.98
CA SER A 260 3.55 4.39 23.43
C SER A 260 2.64 5.44 24.10
N THR A 261 2.45 6.58 23.44
CA THR A 261 1.64 7.68 23.96
C THR A 261 0.14 7.48 23.73
N GLN A 262 -0.25 6.83 22.62
CA GLN A 262 -1.66 6.59 22.30
C GLN A 262 -2.30 5.46 23.14
N ALA A 263 -1.50 4.57 23.72
CA ALA A 263 -2.01 3.52 24.61
C ALA A 263 -2.42 4.04 26.00
N ARG A 264 -2.05 5.27 26.38
CA ARG A 264 -2.21 5.85 27.72
C ARG A 264 -3.26 6.97 27.84
N SER A 265 -3.98 7.34 26.78
CA SER A 265 -5.02 8.36 26.90
C SER A 265 -6.31 7.76 27.47
N PRO A 266 -6.69 8.08 28.72
CA PRO A 266 -8.05 7.88 29.17
C PRO A 266 -8.97 8.83 28.41
N ALA A 267 -10.21 8.41 28.20
CA ALA A 267 -11.24 9.25 27.60
C ALA A 267 -11.32 10.60 28.34
N GLY A 268 -11.09 11.69 27.61
CA GLY A 268 -11.39 13.06 28.09
C GLY A 268 -10.17 13.96 28.29
N SER A 269 -9.69 14.58 27.24
CA SER A 269 -9.12 15.91 27.35
C SER A 269 -9.45 16.72 26.09
N ARG A 270 -10.06 17.86 26.38
CA ARG A 270 -10.58 18.86 25.44
C ARG A 270 -9.47 19.45 24.56
N GLN A 271 -9.87 19.88 23.39
CA GLN A 271 -9.13 20.73 22.45
C GLN A 271 -8.33 21.81 23.17
N ALA A 272 -7.01 21.82 22.99
CA ALA A 272 -6.22 23.04 23.19
C ALA A 272 -6.32 23.87 21.90
N SER A 273 -7.01 25.00 22.01
CA SER A 273 -7.07 26.03 20.99
C SER A 273 -5.67 26.60 20.76
N LEU A 274 -5.20 26.55 19.52
CA LEU A 274 -4.10 27.41 19.08
C LEU A 274 -4.64 28.83 18.93
N ALA A 275 -4.55 29.62 20.01
CA ALA A 275 -4.63 31.07 19.96
C ALA A 275 -3.23 31.60 19.65
N GLY A 276 -3.16 32.47 18.65
CA GLY A 276 -1.96 33.11 18.19
C GLY A 276 -1.29 34.02 19.23
N SER A 277 0.00 34.15 19.12
CA SER A 277 0.76 35.30 19.58
C SER A 277 1.45 35.91 18.37
N GLY A 278 0.89 37.04 17.92
CA GLY A 278 1.58 37.93 17.00
C GLY A 278 2.73 38.65 17.70
N PRO A 279 3.65 39.23 16.95
CA PRO A 279 4.81 39.92 17.51
C PRO A 279 4.40 41.31 18.06
N ALA A 280 4.95 41.66 19.21
CA ALA A 280 5.01 43.01 19.68
C ALA A 280 6.47 43.48 19.59
N ASP A 281 6.64 44.63 18.92
CA ASP A 281 7.73 45.61 18.92
C ASP A 281 9.19 45.15 18.99
#